data_d4badcb13db415b2f3ca9fdd01641056
#
_entry.id   d4badcb13db415b2f3ca9fdd01641056
#
_cell.length_a   1.000
_cell.length_b   1.000
_cell.length_c   1.000
_cell.angle_alpha   90.00
_cell.angle_beta   90.00
_cell.angle_gamma   90.00
#
_symmetry.space_group_name_H-M   'P 1'
#
loop_
_entity.id
_entity.type
_entity.pdbx_description
1 polymer ?
#
loop_
_entity_poly.entity_id
_entity_poly.type
_entity_poly.pdbx_seq_one_letter_code
_entity_poly.pdbx_strand_id
1 'polypeptide(L)'
;MILCTGANQKIANAIAEDLKIFDNTFSSTKELNLSGKNKSTFLEKEFGNSGFIYAGNSMDDMNVWKKASKSIVVNGSNRVKSLVKKQIDSFIFFPSNKTEKINLLKPLRLHQWSKNTLIFLPLIAAYQQYSFENLLLLIGAFICMGICASSTYVLNLSLIHI
;
A
#
# COMPACT_ATOMS: atom_id res chain seq x y z
N MET A 1 -20.81 -2.59 -14.49
CA MET A 1 -19.73 -3.07 -13.56
C MET A 1 -20.08 -2.66 -12.14
N ILE A 2 -19.76 -3.50 -11.12
CA ILE A 2 -20.18 -3.26 -9.73
C ILE A 2 -18.94 -3.11 -8.85
N LEU A 3 -18.93 -2.08 -7.98
CA LEU A 3 -17.91 -1.92 -6.95
C LEU A 3 -18.37 -2.64 -5.68
N CYS A 4 -17.60 -3.65 -5.23
CA CYS A 4 -17.85 -4.32 -3.94
C CYS A 4 -16.63 -4.20 -3.04
N THR A 5 -16.74 -3.44 -1.95
CA THR A 5 -15.61 -3.09 -1.10
C THR A 5 -15.93 -3.21 0.39
N GLY A 6 -14.91 -3.54 1.19
CA GLY A 6 -14.99 -3.46 2.65
C GLY A 6 -14.87 -2.04 3.23
N ALA A 7 -14.65 -1.03 2.39
CA ALA A 7 -14.60 0.37 2.82
C ALA A 7 -15.97 0.89 3.28
N ASN A 8 -15.95 2.01 4.02
CA ASN A 8 -17.19 2.69 4.44
C ASN A 8 -17.96 3.19 3.21
N GLN A 9 -19.29 3.16 3.31
CA GLN A 9 -20.22 3.55 2.23
C GLN A 9 -19.95 4.95 1.66
N LYS A 10 -19.65 5.94 2.48
CA LYS A 10 -19.34 7.30 2.02
C LYS A 10 -18.12 7.33 1.10
N ILE A 11 -17.07 6.57 1.46
CA ILE A 11 -15.84 6.49 0.66
C ILE A 11 -16.10 5.74 -0.65
N ALA A 12 -16.81 4.61 -0.58
CA ALA A 12 -17.12 3.81 -1.75
C ALA A 12 -17.96 4.58 -2.78
N ASN A 13 -18.96 5.32 -2.31
CA ASN A 13 -19.81 6.16 -3.17
C ASN A 13 -19.00 7.29 -3.81
N ALA A 14 -18.18 8.01 -3.05
CA ALA A 14 -17.32 9.06 -3.59
C ALA A 14 -16.37 8.56 -4.69
N ILE A 15 -15.79 7.37 -4.52
CA ILE A 15 -14.94 6.74 -5.54
C ILE A 15 -15.77 6.36 -6.78
N ALA A 16 -16.97 5.80 -6.59
CA ALA A 16 -17.83 5.40 -7.70
C ALA A 16 -18.32 6.60 -8.53
N GLU A 17 -18.64 7.71 -7.86
CA GLU A 17 -19.04 8.97 -8.49
C GLU A 17 -17.90 9.63 -9.26
N ASP A 18 -16.69 9.58 -8.74
CA ASP A 18 -15.50 10.14 -9.39
C ASP A 18 -15.10 9.34 -10.64
N LEU A 19 -15.07 8.02 -10.54
CA LEU A 19 -14.66 7.15 -11.63
C LEU A 19 -15.74 6.97 -12.72
N LYS A 20 -17.01 7.07 -12.39
CA LYS A 20 -18.18 6.94 -13.30
C LYS A 20 -18.18 5.68 -14.18
N ILE A 21 -17.60 4.59 -13.68
CA ILE A 21 -17.50 3.30 -14.39
C ILE A 21 -18.34 2.20 -13.72
N PHE A 22 -18.92 2.48 -12.55
CA PHE A 22 -19.71 1.54 -11.78
C PHE A 22 -21.20 1.84 -11.88
N ASP A 23 -21.98 0.81 -12.21
CA ASP A 23 -23.46 0.90 -12.27
C ASP A 23 -24.07 0.81 -10.86
N ASN A 24 -23.39 0.09 -9.94
CA ASN A 24 -23.86 -0.09 -8.57
C ASN A 24 -22.66 -0.22 -7.60
N THR A 25 -22.90 0.06 -6.32
CA THR A 25 -21.85 0.04 -5.25
C THR A 25 -22.38 -0.70 -4.03
N PHE A 26 -21.65 -1.76 -3.64
CA PHE A 26 -21.83 -2.46 -2.37
C PHE A 26 -20.64 -2.19 -1.45
N SER A 27 -20.92 -1.75 -0.24
CA SER A 27 -19.88 -1.33 0.72
C SER A 27 -20.26 -1.71 2.15
N SER A 28 -19.30 -1.63 3.07
CA SER A 28 -19.57 -1.88 4.47
C SER A 28 -20.44 -0.79 5.08
N THR A 29 -21.40 -1.21 5.90
CA THR A 29 -22.25 -0.36 6.74
C THR A 29 -21.90 -0.56 8.20
N LYS A 30 -22.59 0.14 9.12
CA LYS A 30 -22.44 -0.09 10.55
C LYS A 30 -22.80 -1.51 11.01
N GLU A 31 -23.70 -2.17 10.28
CA GLU A 31 -24.26 -3.48 10.61
C GLU A 31 -23.60 -4.62 9.83
N LEU A 32 -23.07 -4.34 8.65
CA LEU A 32 -22.49 -5.32 7.74
C LEU A 32 -21.09 -4.95 7.30
N ASN A 33 -20.11 -5.78 7.68
CA ASN A 33 -18.73 -5.66 7.20
C ASN A 33 -18.54 -6.54 5.97
N LEU A 34 -18.42 -5.92 4.77
CA LEU A 34 -18.20 -6.60 3.49
C LEU A 34 -16.71 -6.90 3.24
N SER A 35 -16.09 -7.67 4.13
CA SER A 35 -14.72 -8.16 3.98
C SER A 35 -14.64 -9.69 4.02
N GLY A 36 -13.64 -10.25 3.38
CA GLY A 36 -13.33 -11.68 3.43
C GLY A 36 -14.53 -12.60 3.17
N LYS A 37 -14.89 -13.44 4.15
CA LYS A 37 -16.00 -14.39 4.05
C LYS A 37 -17.37 -13.70 3.90
N ASN A 38 -17.61 -12.59 4.60
CA ASN A 38 -18.89 -11.90 4.53
C ASN A 38 -19.16 -11.37 3.10
N LYS A 39 -18.12 -10.84 2.44
CA LYS A 39 -18.21 -10.43 1.04
C LYS A 39 -18.57 -11.61 0.13
N SER A 40 -17.93 -12.75 0.34
CA SER A 40 -18.20 -13.96 -0.44
C SER A 40 -19.65 -14.43 -0.29
N THR A 41 -20.15 -14.49 0.95
CA THR A 41 -21.54 -14.89 1.23
C THR A 41 -22.56 -13.88 0.65
N PHE A 42 -22.25 -12.60 0.76
CA PHE A 42 -23.10 -11.54 0.19
C PHE A 42 -23.22 -11.65 -1.34
N LEU A 43 -22.08 -11.77 -2.03
CA LEU A 43 -22.07 -11.88 -3.49
C LEU A 43 -22.71 -13.17 -4.00
N GLU A 44 -22.55 -14.28 -3.27
CA GLU A 44 -23.22 -15.54 -3.59
C GLU A 44 -24.74 -15.42 -3.44
N LYS A 45 -25.21 -14.72 -2.40
CA LYS A 45 -26.64 -14.49 -2.18
C LYS A 45 -27.23 -13.59 -3.26
N GLU A 46 -26.52 -12.57 -3.69
CA GLU A 46 -26.99 -11.57 -4.66
C GLU A 46 -26.97 -12.09 -6.10
N PHE A 47 -25.91 -12.81 -6.49
CA PHE A 47 -25.66 -13.22 -7.88
C PHE A 47 -25.70 -14.72 -8.11
N GLY A 48 -25.81 -15.52 -7.06
CA GLY A 48 -25.71 -16.97 -7.13
C GLY A 48 -24.28 -17.49 -7.16
N ASN A 49 -24.11 -18.80 -6.94
CA ASN A 49 -22.82 -19.45 -7.07
C ASN A 49 -22.39 -19.48 -8.54
N SER A 50 -21.18 -19.06 -8.83
CA SER A 50 -20.67 -18.90 -10.21
C SER A 50 -21.47 -17.93 -11.10
N GLY A 51 -22.28 -17.05 -10.52
CA GLY A 51 -23.07 -16.05 -11.26
C GLY A 51 -22.34 -14.74 -11.54
N PHE A 52 -21.08 -14.60 -11.12
CA PHE A 52 -20.31 -13.36 -11.26
C PHE A 52 -18.84 -13.60 -11.55
N ILE A 53 -18.20 -12.58 -12.11
CA ILE A 53 -16.73 -12.50 -12.28
C ILE A 53 -16.21 -11.53 -11.23
N TYR A 54 -15.13 -11.90 -10.54
CA TYR A 54 -14.59 -11.09 -9.47
C TYR A 54 -13.13 -10.71 -9.71
N ALA A 55 -12.84 -9.40 -9.62
CA ALA A 55 -11.49 -8.86 -9.67
C ALA A 55 -11.02 -8.49 -8.24
N GLY A 56 -9.86 -8.98 -7.84
CA GLY A 56 -9.28 -8.73 -6.52
C GLY A 56 -7.76 -8.84 -6.52
N ASN A 57 -7.13 -8.60 -5.39
CA ASN A 57 -5.67 -8.56 -5.28
C ASN A 57 -5.10 -9.23 -4.03
N SER A 58 -5.92 -9.56 -3.05
CA SER A 58 -5.48 -9.97 -1.71
C SER A 58 -5.87 -11.40 -1.35
N MET A 59 -5.31 -11.88 -0.25
CA MET A 59 -5.69 -13.19 0.32
C MET A 59 -7.15 -13.23 0.80
N ASP A 60 -7.71 -12.09 1.20
CA ASP A 60 -9.10 -11.98 1.65
C ASP A 60 -10.08 -12.27 0.53
N ASP A 61 -9.67 -12.06 -0.72
CA ASP A 61 -10.47 -12.32 -1.90
C ASP A 61 -10.57 -13.81 -2.28
N MET A 62 -9.77 -14.69 -1.65
CA MET A 62 -9.78 -16.13 -1.94
C MET A 62 -11.17 -16.77 -1.77
N ASN A 63 -11.91 -16.35 -0.75
CA ASN A 63 -13.25 -16.88 -0.52
C ASN A 63 -14.25 -16.43 -1.61
N VAL A 64 -14.06 -15.25 -2.16
CA VAL A 64 -14.88 -14.70 -3.25
C VAL A 64 -14.54 -15.38 -4.56
N TRP A 65 -13.25 -15.54 -4.87
CA TRP A 65 -12.79 -16.22 -6.09
C TRP A 65 -13.28 -17.68 -6.20
N LYS A 66 -13.40 -18.39 -5.07
CA LYS A 66 -13.93 -19.76 -5.04
C LYS A 66 -15.40 -19.84 -5.44
N LYS A 67 -16.15 -18.76 -5.35
CA LYS A 67 -17.58 -18.65 -5.68
C LYS A 67 -17.84 -17.96 -7.02
N ALA A 68 -16.83 -17.34 -7.60
CA ALA A 68 -16.92 -16.64 -8.88
C ALA A 68 -16.82 -17.64 -10.05
N SER A 69 -17.51 -17.37 -11.16
CA SER A 69 -17.34 -18.12 -12.41
C SER A 69 -15.97 -17.92 -13.03
N LYS A 70 -15.38 -16.75 -12.82
CA LYS A 70 -14.03 -16.41 -13.28
C LYS A 70 -13.35 -15.45 -12.29
N SER A 71 -12.11 -15.74 -11.99
CA SER A 71 -11.30 -14.98 -11.05
C SER A 71 -10.30 -14.10 -11.78
N ILE A 72 -10.28 -12.82 -11.49
CA ILE A 72 -9.31 -11.88 -12.03
C ILE A 72 -8.41 -11.43 -10.89
N VAL A 73 -7.12 -11.74 -10.99
CA VAL A 73 -6.13 -11.34 -9.98
C VAL A 73 -5.33 -10.17 -10.51
N VAL A 74 -5.53 -9.00 -9.92
CA VAL A 74 -4.85 -7.76 -10.31
C VAL A 74 -3.75 -7.47 -9.30
N ASN A 75 -2.51 -7.36 -9.75
CA ASN A 75 -1.36 -7.04 -8.88
C ASN A 75 -1.18 -7.97 -7.67
N GLY A 76 -1.66 -9.21 -7.75
CA GLY A 76 -1.53 -10.18 -6.66
C GLY A 76 -0.08 -10.52 -6.34
N SER A 77 0.25 -10.67 -5.05
CA SER A 77 1.56 -11.14 -4.60
C SER A 77 1.86 -12.56 -5.11
N ASN A 78 3.13 -12.96 -5.11
CA ASN A 78 3.53 -14.31 -5.53
C ASN A 78 2.82 -15.41 -4.71
N ARG A 79 2.57 -15.14 -3.43
CA ARG A 79 1.81 -16.05 -2.55
C ARG A 79 0.35 -16.20 -3.01
N VAL A 80 -0.32 -15.08 -3.32
CA VAL A 80 -1.71 -15.09 -3.85
C VAL A 80 -1.77 -15.85 -5.17
N LYS A 81 -0.85 -15.53 -6.11
CA LYS A 81 -0.78 -16.20 -7.42
C LYS A 81 -0.60 -17.71 -7.29
N SER A 82 0.28 -18.17 -6.39
CA SER A 82 0.52 -19.58 -6.14
C SER A 82 -0.71 -20.30 -5.59
N LEU A 83 -1.44 -19.66 -4.68
CA LEU A 83 -2.65 -20.24 -4.08
C LEU A 83 -3.82 -20.27 -5.07
N VAL A 84 -4.00 -19.21 -5.85
CA VAL A 84 -5.03 -19.16 -6.90
C VAL A 84 -4.81 -20.28 -7.93
N LYS A 85 -3.57 -20.48 -8.39
CA LYS A 85 -3.22 -21.61 -9.30
C LYS A 85 -3.55 -22.98 -8.72
N LYS A 86 -3.51 -23.15 -7.40
CA LYS A 86 -3.76 -24.44 -6.74
C LYS A 86 -5.25 -24.69 -6.44
N GLN A 87 -6.05 -23.65 -6.28
CA GLN A 87 -7.40 -23.76 -5.71
C GLN A 87 -8.51 -23.20 -6.60
N ILE A 88 -8.18 -22.56 -7.71
CA ILE A 88 -9.14 -21.92 -8.60
C ILE A 88 -8.90 -22.42 -10.02
N ASP A 89 -9.93 -22.95 -10.66
CA ASP A 89 -9.81 -23.53 -12.00
C ASP A 89 -9.81 -22.46 -13.10
N SER A 90 -10.62 -21.41 -12.95
CA SER A 90 -10.76 -20.34 -13.95
C SER A 90 -10.23 -19.01 -13.44
N PHE A 91 -9.04 -18.62 -13.89
CA PHE A 91 -8.43 -17.35 -13.47
C PHE A 91 -7.67 -16.65 -14.58
N ILE A 92 -7.53 -15.33 -14.45
CA ILE A 92 -6.67 -14.48 -15.28
C ILE A 92 -5.78 -13.64 -14.34
N PHE A 93 -4.50 -13.54 -14.66
CA PHE A 93 -3.58 -12.64 -13.99
C PHE A 93 -3.37 -11.37 -14.81
N PHE A 94 -3.62 -10.22 -14.18
CA PHE A 94 -3.18 -8.92 -14.67
C PHE A 94 -1.94 -8.50 -13.87
N PRO A 95 -0.75 -8.61 -14.46
CA PRO A 95 0.46 -8.15 -13.78
C PRO A 95 0.45 -6.63 -13.66
N SER A 96 0.98 -6.11 -12.56
CA SER A 96 1.34 -4.69 -12.49
C SER A 96 2.48 -4.44 -13.46
N ASN A 97 2.32 -3.47 -14.35
CA ASN A 97 3.44 -2.96 -15.16
C ASN A 97 4.45 -2.14 -14.32
N LYS A 98 4.15 -1.94 -13.05
CA LYS A 98 5.08 -1.32 -12.11
C LYS A 98 5.79 -2.40 -11.31
N THR A 99 6.94 -2.84 -11.79
CA THR A 99 8.04 -3.18 -10.89
C THR A 99 8.43 -1.88 -10.18
N GLU A 100 7.64 -1.43 -9.22
CA GLU A 100 8.15 -0.48 -8.27
C GLU A 100 9.23 -1.24 -7.49
N LYS A 101 10.46 -1.13 -7.96
CA LYS A 101 11.61 -1.34 -7.09
C LYS A 101 11.31 -0.47 -5.90
N ILE A 102 11.11 -1.09 -4.74
CA ILE A 102 10.95 -0.38 -3.47
C ILE A 102 12.20 0.50 -3.37
N ASN A 103 12.03 1.76 -3.73
CA ASN A 103 13.14 2.70 -3.70
C ASN A 103 13.26 3.12 -2.24
N LEU A 104 13.93 2.27 -1.42
CA LEU A 104 14.16 2.48 0.01
C LEU A 104 14.77 3.85 0.31
N LEU A 105 15.34 4.49 -0.71
CA LEU A 105 15.89 5.84 -0.61
C LEU A 105 14.82 6.95 -0.69
N LYS A 106 13.62 6.68 -1.26
CA LYS A 106 12.56 7.70 -1.33
C LYS A 106 12.10 8.19 0.05
N PRO A 107 11.84 7.31 1.04
CA PRO A 107 11.46 7.74 2.38
C PRO A 107 12.56 8.51 3.12
N LEU A 108 13.84 8.29 2.77
CA LEU A 108 14.96 8.98 3.41
C LEU A 108 15.04 10.47 3.05
N ARG A 109 14.35 10.91 1.98
CA ARG A 109 14.32 12.33 1.56
C ARG A 109 15.70 12.99 1.57
N LEU A 110 16.70 12.34 1.00
CA LEU A 110 18.11 12.79 1.02
C LEU A 110 18.30 14.25 0.63
N HIS A 111 17.44 14.79 -0.25
CA HIS A 111 17.47 16.19 -0.63
C HIS A 111 17.22 17.16 0.55
N GLN A 112 16.60 16.71 1.64
CA GLN A 112 16.38 17.52 2.84
C GLN A 112 17.56 17.49 3.81
N TRP A 113 18.48 16.53 3.64
CA TRP A 113 19.67 16.44 4.46
C TRP A 113 20.63 17.63 4.24
N SER A 114 20.49 18.34 3.11
CA SER A 114 21.26 19.56 2.87
C SER A 114 21.08 20.62 3.97
N LYS A 115 19.90 20.66 4.62
CA LYS A 115 19.64 21.54 5.77
C LYS A 115 20.50 21.17 6.98
N ASN A 116 20.87 19.91 7.13
CA ASN A 116 21.69 19.42 8.24
C ASN A 116 23.18 19.75 8.02
N THR A 117 23.57 20.25 6.84
CA THR A 117 24.96 20.65 6.53
C THR A 117 25.48 21.73 7.47
N LEU A 118 24.56 22.52 8.08
CA LEU A 118 24.92 23.52 9.10
C LEU A 118 25.68 22.96 10.29
N ILE A 119 25.62 21.65 10.56
CA ILE A 119 26.39 20.97 11.63
C ILE A 119 27.91 21.09 11.42
N PHE A 120 28.34 21.33 10.16
CA PHE A 120 29.75 21.51 9.84
C PHE A 120 30.25 22.96 10.06
N LEU A 121 29.32 23.90 10.28
CA LEU A 121 29.69 25.34 10.46
C LEU A 121 30.64 25.58 11.63
N PRO A 122 30.47 24.96 12.83
CA PRO A 122 31.40 25.12 13.93
C PRO A 122 32.81 24.62 13.59
N LEU A 123 32.95 23.55 12.79
CA LEU A 123 34.25 23.04 12.35
C LEU A 123 34.96 24.06 11.45
N ILE A 124 34.24 24.71 10.54
CA ILE A 124 34.80 25.76 9.67
C ILE A 124 35.23 26.97 10.50
N ALA A 125 34.46 27.32 11.54
CA ALA A 125 34.79 28.42 12.44
C ALA A 125 36.00 28.12 13.37
N ALA A 126 36.20 26.84 13.72
CA ALA A 126 37.29 26.40 14.62
C ALA A 126 38.63 26.16 13.87
N TYR A 127 39.02 27.07 13.03
CA TYR A 127 40.13 27.03 12.06
C TYR A 127 41.45 26.36 12.52
N GLN A 128 41.74 26.26 13.83
CA GLN A 128 42.99 25.76 14.37
C GLN A 128 42.94 24.35 14.99
N GLN A 129 41.78 23.69 15.01
CA GLN A 129 41.60 22.39 15.68
C GLN A 129 41.04 21.30 14.76
N TYR A 130 41.56 21.20 13.55
CA TYR A 130 41.20 20.11 12.65
C TYR A 130 41.82 18.79 13.13
N SER A 131 41.04 17.95 13.79
CA SER A 131 41.38 16.56 14.03
C SER A 131 40.54 15.66 13.14
N PHE A 132 41.16 14.63 12.60
CA PHE A 132 40.46 13.59 11.83
C PHE A 132 39.32 12.94 12.64
N GLU A 133 39.53 12.77 13.93
CA GLU A 133 38.50 12.25 14.85
C GLU A 133 37.26 13.16 14.93
N ASN A 134 37.46 14.47 15.03
CA ASN A 134 36.37 15.44 15.08
C ASN A 134 35.57 15.45 13.76
N LEU A 135 36.25 15.27 12.63
CA LEU A 135 35.59 15.15 11.34
C LEU A 135 34.71 13.88 11.26
N LEU A 136 35.24 12.73 11.72
CA LEU A 136 34.46 11.49 11.75
C LEU A 136 33.24 11.57 12.66
N LEU A 137 33.38 12.20 13.83
CA LEU A 137 32.25 12.43 14.73
C LEU A 137 31.17 13.30 14.10
N LEU A 138 31.55 14.36 13.38
CA LEU A 138 30.61 15.23 12.68
C LEU A 138 29.89 14.54 11.53
N ILE A 139 30.61 13.71 10.76
CA ILE A 139 29.98 12.87 9.72
C ILE A 139 28.98 11.91 10.34
N GLY A 140 29.35 11.25 11.44
CA GLY A 140 28.45 10.37 12.18
C GLY A 140 27.20 11.11 12.67
N ALA A 141 27.37 12.28 13.27
CA ALA A 141 26.26 13.11 13.73
C ALA A 141 25.35 13.56 12.57
N PHE A 142 25.92 13.94 11.43
CA PHE A 142 25.17 14.31 10.23
C PHE A 142 24.28 13.15 9.73
N ILE A 143 24.84 11.94 9.68
CA ILE A 143 24.10 10.73 9.25
C ILE A 143 22.99 10.43 10.26
N CYS A 144 23.29 10.43 11.56
CA CYS A 144 22.31 10.18 12.61
C CYS A 144 21.14 11.18 12.55
N MET A 145 21.42 12.48 12.41
CA MET A 145 20.37 13.50 12.24
C MET A 145 19.53 13.25 10.99
N GLY A 146 20.15 12.87 9.88
CA GLY A 146 19.44 12.55 8.64
C GLY A 146 18.49 11.36 8.80
N ILE A 147 18.94 10.31 9.48
CA ILE A 147 18.13 9.11 9.77
C ILE A 147 16.97 9.45 10.72
N CYS A 148 17.23 10.21 11.79
CA CYS A 148 16.19 10.63 12.73
C CYS A 148 15.09 11.48 12.04
N ALA A 149 15.48 12.45 11.23
CA ALA A 149 14.55 13.26 10.46
C ALA A 149 13.71 12.41 9.48
N SER A 150 14.35 11.43 8.83
CA SER A 150 13.67 10.51 7.92
C SER A 150 12.71 9.58 8.64
N SER A 151 13.07 9.07 9.83
CA SER A 151 12.21 8.19 10.63
C SER A 151 10.95 8.92 11.10
N THR A 152 11.07 10.16 11.56
CA THR A 152 9.93 11.00 11.95
C THR A 152 8.97 11.21 10.78
N TYR A 153 9.50 11.41 9.56
CA TYR A 153 8.68 11.53 8.36
C TYR A 153 7.91 10.23 8.04
N VAL A 154 8.58 9.08 8.13
CA VAL A 154 7.95 7.77 7.89
C VAL A 154 6.84 7.50 8.92
N LEU A 155 7.08 7.82 10.21
CA LEU A 155 6.08 7.71 11.26
C LEU A 155 4.85 8.59 10.97
N ASN A 156 5.05 9.85 10.61
CA ASN A 156 3.95 10.75 10.25
C ASN A 156 3.17 10.22 9.04
N LEU A 157 3.85 9.69 8.03
CA LEU A 157 3.19 9.10 6.87
C LEU A 157 2.35 7.88 7.26
N SER A 158 2.85 7.04 8.15
CA SER A 158 2.13 5.88 8.69
C SER A 158 0.88 6.29 9.47
N LEU A 159 0.95 7.35 10.26
CA LEU A 159 -0.19 7.87 11.04
C LEU A 159 -1.29 8.52 10.19
N ILE A 160 -0.92 9.11 9.06
CA ILE A 160 -1.89 9.75 8.14
C ILE A 160 -2.61 8.70 7.28
N HIS A 161 -1.98 7.55 7.03
CA HIS A 161 -2.55 6.47 6.21
C HIS A 161 -3.33 5.41 7.00
N ILE A 162 -3.49 5.58 8.31
CA ILE A 162 -4.45 4.83 9.13
C ILE A 162 -5.77 5.60 9.16
#